data_396d37716dc879ea25afc14483618d32
#
_entry.id   396d37716dc879ea25afc14483618d32
#
_cell.length_a   1.000
_cell.length_b   1.000
_cell.length_c   1.000
_cell.angle_alpha   90.00
_cell.angle_beta   90.00
_cell.angle_gamma   90.00
#
_symmetry.space_group_name_H-M   'P 1'
#
loop_
_entity.id
_entity.type
_entity.pdbx_description
1 polymer ?
#
loop_
_entity_poly.entity_id
_entity_poly.type
_entity_poly.pdbx_seq_one_letter_code
_entity_poly.pdbx_strand_id
1 'polypeptide(L)'
;MPPTPLQSEPANLDGVRDLRRPLADWLTSKDNRLFSRNIVNRVWGYFMGTGLVEPIDDLRATNPASVPELLNALSEDFANNGFDQRRLMRNIMTSRVYQLDSSALPKNATDTRLYLHYNVKRLPAEVLLDGIDDAAGTQERFAGVPLGTRAISLPDSNFASYFLDTTGRPQRVIACECERTSTPNLAAVLHLLNGDVVQRKLTDKNNRIAGFITNKTSVEDAIR
;
A
#
# COMPACT_ATOMS: atom_id res chain seq x y z
N MET A 1 11.28 34.66 14.27
CA MET A 1 11.25 33.52 15.18
C MET A 1 12.02 32.38 14.56
N PRO A 2 12.91 31.68 15.26
CA PRO A 2 13.54 30.47 14.72
C PRO A 2 12.47 29.39 14.50
N PRO A 3 12.62 28.52 13.49
CA PRO A 3 11.71 27.41 13.28
C PRO A 3 11.77 26.44 14.47
N THR A 4 10.61 26.09 14.96
CA THR A 4 10.47 25.20 16.11
C THR A 4 9.78 23.92 15.64
N PRO A 5 10.47 22.77 15.64
CA PRO A 5 9.86 21.49 15.31
C PRO A 5 8.80 21.10 16.34
N LEU A 6 7.84 20.26 15.93
CA LEU A 6 6.79 19.78 16.83
C LEU A 6 7.41 19.04 18.04
N GLN A 7 6.97 19.39 19.24
CA GLN A 7 7.42 18.79 20.50
C GLN A 7 8.94 18.90 20.76
N SER A 8 9.59 19.93 20.22
CA SER A 8 11.03 20.16 20.36
C SER A 8 11.31 21.61 20.67
N GLU A 9 12.54 21.88 21.12
CA GLU A 9 13.06 23.25 21.30
C GLU A 9 13.31 23.90 19.92
N PRO A 10 13.39 25.26 19.90
CA PRO A 10 13.74 25.99 18.68
C PRO A 10 15.06 25.51 18.08
N ALA A 11 15.09 25.34 16.76
CA ALA A 11 16.28 24.85 16.06
C ALA A 11 17.40 25.92 16.14
N ASN A 12 18.62 25.51 16.51
CA ASN A 12 19.80 26.35 16.34
C ASN A 12 20.22 26.31 14.87
N LEU A 13 20.19 27.46 14.21
CA LEU A 13 20.52 27.62 12.79
C LEU A 13 21.83 28.34 12.54
N ASP A 14 22.63 28.60 13.60
CA ASP A 14 23.89 29.32 13.50
C ASP A 14 24.88 28.57 12.58
N GLY A 15 25.35 29.24 11.53
CA GLY A 15 26.25 28.64 10.55
C GLY A 15 25.65 27.65 9.60
N VAL A 16 24.33 27.39 9.64
CA VAL A 16 23.63 26.47 8.77
C VAL A 16 23.35 27.11 7.40
N ARG A 17 23.97 26.59 6.33
CA ARG A 17 23.74 27.07 4.96
C ARG A 17 22.47 26.52 4.32
N ASP A 18 22.11 25.27 4.62
CA ASP A 18 20.92 24.60 4.07
C ASP A 18 19.95 24.27 5.21
N LEU A 19 18.88 25.05 5.28
CA LEU A 19 17.84 24.93 6.33
C LEU A 19 17.05 23.61 6.27
N ARG A 20 17.14 22.84 5.18
CA ARG A 20 16.51 21.51 5.08
C ARG A 20 17.25 20.49 5.92
N ARG A 21 18.56 20.68 6.16
CA ARG A 21 19.37 19.74 6.91
C ARG A 21 18.94 19.57 8.37
N PRO A 22 18.79 20.63 9.17
CA PRO A 22 18.24 20.51 10.52
C PRO A 22 16.84 19.86 10.56
N LEU A 23 16.01 20.13 9.56
CA LEU A 23 14.70 19.49 9.45
C LEU A 23 14.84 17.98 9.20
N ALA A 24 15.71 17.59 8.28
CA ALA A 24 15.97 16.17 8.00
C ALA A 24 16.55 15.46 9.23
N ASP A 25 17.52 16.07 9.91
CA ASP A 25 18.14 15.52 11.11
C ASP A 25 17.11 15.34 12.23
N TRP A 26 16.21 16.30 12.41
CA TRP A 26 15.11 16.17 13.37
C TRP A 26 14.11 15.09 12.97
N LEU A 27 13.69 15.03 11.70
CA LEU A 27 12.75 14.00 11.22
C LEU A 27 13.30 12.60 11.43
N THR A 28 14.60 12.40 11.16
CA THR A 28 15.25 11.08 11.26
C THR A 28 15.93 10.83 12.60
N SER A 29 15.70 11.70 13.59
CA SER A 29 16.17 11.47 14.96
C SER A 29 15.43 10.26 15.56
N LYS A 30 16.16 9.42 16.30
CA LYS A 30 15.57 8.31 17.05
C LYS A 30 14.59 8.77 18.13
N ASP A 31 14.78 10.00 18.63
CA ASP A 31 13.94 10.61 19.64
C ASP A 31 12.63 11.17 19.05
N ASN A 32 12.57 11.33 17.73
CA ASN A 32 11.36 11.77 17.05
C ASN A 32 10.37 10.62 16.87
N ARG A 33 9.57 10.40 17.90
CA ARG A 33 8.53 9.35 17.88
C ARG A 33 7.41 9.59 16.86
N LEU A 34 7.21 10.84 16.41
CA LEU A 34 6.16 11.16 15.44
C LEU A 34 6.46 10.53 14.09
N PHE A 35 7.71 10.63 13.61
CA PHE A 35 8.12 10.07 12.34
C PHE A 35 8.04 8.53 12.35
N SER A 36 8.65 7.88 13.35
CA SER A 36 8.66 6.42 13.42
C SER A 36 7.25 5.84 13.56
N ARG A 37 6.39 6.44 14.41
CA ARG A 37 5.00 6.00 14.59
C ARG A 37 4.17 6.18 13.32
N ASN A 38 4.34 7.28 12.59
CA ASN A 38 3.62 7.51 11.34
C ASN A 38 3.99 6.47 10.29
N ILE A 39 5.28 6.24 10.07
CA ILE A 39 5.73 5.24 9.08
C ILE A 39 5.26 3.84 9.46
N VAL A 40 5.41 3.46 10.71
CA VAL A 40 4.94 2.14 11.19
C VAL A 40 3.44 1.99 11.00
N ASN A 41 2.64 2.99 11.34
CA ASN A 41 1.19 2.95 11.17
C ASN A 41 0.79 2.81 9.69
N ARG A 42 1.45 3.54 8.81
CA ARG A 42 1.23 3.44 7.35
C ARG A 42 1.58 2.05 6.81
N VAL A 43 2.76 1.53 7.17
CA VAL A 43 3.19 0.20 6.74
C VAL A 43 2.27 -0.88 7.30
N TRP A 44 1.89 -0.77 8.57
CA TRP A 44 0.91 -1.67 9.20
C TRP A 44 -0.42 -1.65 8.44
N GLY A 45 -1.01 -0.47 8.23
CA GLY A 45 -2.27 -0.30 7.49
C GLY A 45 -2.20 -0.84 6.06
N TYR A 46 -1.06 -0.66 5.40
CA TYR A 46 -0.84 -1.24 4.08
C TYR A 46 -0.95 -2.77 4.09
N PHE A 47 -0.38 -3.45 5.08
CA PHE A 47 -0.43 -4.91 5.18
C PHE A 47 -1.74 -5.44 5.78
N MET A 48 -2.28 -4.77 6.78
CA MET A 48 -3.45 -5.25 7.54
C MET A 48 -4.78 -4.70 7.02
N GLY A 49 -4.75 -3.74 6.08
CA GLY A 49 -5.95 -3.09 5.53
C GLY A 49 -6.51 -1.96 6.40
N THR A 50 -6.13 -1.89 7.67
CA THR A 50 -6.50 -0.85 8.64
C THR A 50 -5.30 -0.50 9.48
N GLY A 51 -5.06 0.78 9.75
CA GLY A 51 -3.97 1.23 10.63
C GLY A 51 -4.26 0.93 12.10
N LEU A 52 -3.22 0.91 12.91
CA LEU A 52 -3.36 0.93 14.38
C LEU A 52 -4.00 2.24 14.85
N VAL A 53 -3.79 3.31 14.09
CA VAL A 53 -4.48 4.59 14.20
C VAL A 53 -5.23 4.83 12.89
N GLU A 54 -6.52 5.15 12.99
CA GLU A 54 -7.39 5.51 11.85
C GLU A 54 -8.14 6.83 12.15
N PRO A 55 -8.22 7.74 11.19
CA PRO A 55 -7.58 7.76 9.87
C PRO A 55 -6.05 7.64 9.95
N ILE A 56 -5.45 7.02 8.94
CA ILE A 56 -4.04 6.53 8.99
C ILE A 56 -3.00 7.61 9.31
N ASP A 57 -3.30 8.86 8.99
CA ASP A 57 -2.42 10.03 9.21
C ASP A 57 -2.82 10.86 10.44
N ASP A 58 -3.88 10.48 11.15
CA ASP A 58 -4.38 11.24 12.28
C ASP A 58 -3.78 10.76 13.61
N LEU A 59 -2.52 11.06 13.83
CA LEU A 59 -1.79 10.71 15.06
C LEU A 59 -1.96 11.74 16.19
N ARG A 60 -3.08 12.47 16.24
CA ARG A 60 -3.38 13.41 17.32
C ARG A 60 -3.56 12.66 18.65
N ALA A 61 -3.26 13.35 19.76
CA ALA A 61 -3.41 12.79 21.10
C ALA A 61 -4.87 12.34 21.42
N THR A 62 -5.84 12.98 20.76
CA THR A 62 -7.28 12.67 20.89
C THR A 62 -7.72 11.44 20.09
N ASN A 63 -6.83 10.88 19.26
CA ASN A 63 -7.08 9.70 18.45
C ASN A 63 -6.06 8.60 18.79
N PRO A 64 -6.23 7.88 19.90
CA PRO A 64 -5.28 6.86 20.33
C PRO A 64 -5.30 5.64 19.40
N ALA A 65 -4.15 4.97 19.30
CA ALA A 65 -4.06 3.69 18.61
C ALA A 65 -4.97 2.64 19.20
N SER A 66 -5.47 1.72 18.39
CA SER A 66 -6.27 0.56 18.84
C SER A 66 -5.47 -0.37 19.76
N VAL A 67 -4.17 -0.52 19.51
CA VAL A 67 -3.22 -1.28 20.33
C VAL A 67 -1.96 -0.43 20.51
N PRO A 68 -1.93 0.50 21.51
CA PRO A 68 -0.85 1.46 21.70
C PRO A 68 0.51 0.80 21.95
N GLU A 69 0.53 -0.30 22.70
CA GLU A 69 1.76 -1.03 23.06
C GLU A 69 2.42 -1.60 21.81
N LEU A 70 1.63 -2.14 20.89
CA LEU A 70 2.13 -2.69 19.62
C LEU A 70 2.72 -1.59 18.74
N LEU A 71 2.02 -0.46 18.60
CA LEU A 71 2.53 0.68 17.82
C LEU A 71 3.85 1.21 18.42
N ASN A 72 3.93 1.31 19.73
CA ASN A 72 5.15 1.77 20.41
C ASN A 72 6.31 0.79 20.19
N ALA A 73 6.09 -0.51 20.42
CA ALA A 73 7.12 -1.53 20.27
C ALA A 73 7.68 -1.60 18.83
N LEU A 74 6.79 -1.57 17.82
CA LEU A 74 7.21 -1.56 16.42
C LEU A 74 7.95 -0.27 16.05
N SER A 75 7.50 0.88 16.59
CA SER A 75 8.13 2.18 16.32
C SER A 75 9.52 2.29 16.94
N GLU A 76 9.71 1.75 18.13
CA GLU A 76 11.00 1.68 18.82
C GLU A 76 11.95 0.72 18.11
N ASP A 77 11.49 -0.50 17.72
CA ASP A 77 12.30 -1.42 16.93
C ASP A 77 12.72 -0.77 15.60
N PHE A 78 11.80 -0.10 14.91
CA PHE A 78 12.07 0.57 13.63
C PHE A 78 13.12 1.68 13.78
N ALA A 79 12.99 2.56 14.77
CA ALA A 79 13.95 3.64 15.03
C ALA A 79 15.33 3.09 15.46
N ASN A 80 15.35 2.09 16.35
CA ASN A 80 16.59 1.50 16.87
C ASN A 80 17.39 0.75 15.82
N ASN A 81 16.73 0.22 14.78
CA ASN A 81 17.37 -0.49 13.67
C ASN A 81 17.57 0.40 12.43
N GLY A 82 17.76 1.73 12.62
CA GLY A 82 18.12 2.65 11.54
C GLY A 82 17.03 2.85 10.50
N PHE A 83 15.78 2.75 10.89
CA PHE A 83 14.61 2.90 10.01
C PHE A 83 14.57 1.87 8.86
N ASP A 84 14.98 0.63 9.13
CA ASP A 84 14.96 -0.46 8.16
C ASP A 84 13.53 -0.91 7.85
N GLN A 85 12.99 -0.44 6.73
CA GLN A 85 11.65 -0.76 6.27
C GLN A 85 11.49 -2.26 5.94
N ARG A 86 12.52 -2.91 5.41
CA ARG A 86 12.44 -4.33 5.07
C ARG A 86 12.31 -5.19 6.33
N ARG A 87 13.03 -4.83 7.38
CA ARG A 87 12.90 -5.46 8.70
C ARG A 87 11.49 -5.27 9.26
N LEU A 88 10.96 -4.04 9.23
CA LEU A 88 9.60 -3.74 9.67
C LEU A 88 8.56 -4.57 8.91
N MET A 89 8.63 -4.59 7.58
CA MET A 89 7.73 -5.39 6.75
C MET A 89 7.82 -6.88 7.07
N ARG A 90 9.03 -7.40 7.25
CA ARG A 90 9.22 -8.81 7.63
C ARG A 90 8.59 -9.12 8.98
N ASN A 91 8.82 -8.28 9.99
CA ASN A 91 8.23 -8.45 11.31
C ASN A 91 6.70 -8.51 11.26
N ILE A 92 6.08 -7.63 10.46
CA ILE A 92 4.62 -7.63 10.26
C ILE A 92 4.16 -8.93 9.56
N MET A 93 4.75 -9.28 8.41
CA MET A 93 4.32 -10.42 7.60
C MET A 93 4.57 -11.77 8.27
N THR A 94 5.59 -11.88 9.11
CA THR A 94 5.86 -13.13 9.88
C THR A 94 5.09 -13.20 11.19
N SER A 95 4.35 -12.14 11.55
CA SER A 95 3.54 -12.13 12.76
C SER A 95 2.35 -13.09 12.66
N ARG A 96 1.93 -13.63 13.80
CA ARG A 96 0.75 -14.50 13.86
C ARG A 96 -0.52 -13.77 13.46
N VAL A 97 -0.59 -12.45 13.70
CA VAL A 97 -1.75 -11.62 13.33
C VAL A 97 -1.91 -11.54 11.82
N TYR A 98 -0.82 -11.36 11.08
CA TYR A 98 -0.87 -11.33 9.61
C TYR A 98 -1.26 -12.69 9.01
N GLN A 99 -0.96 -13.79 9.70
CA GLN A 99 -1.22 -15.16 9.26
C GLN A 99 -2.58 -15.70 9.73
N LEU A 100 -3.40 -14.87 10.36
CA LEU A 100 -4.77 -15.27 10.73
C LEU A 100 -5.61 -15.54 9.49
N ASP A 101 -6.56 -16.48 9.62
CA ASP A 101 -7.59 -16.73 8.61
C ASP A 101 -8.49 -15.49 8.45
N SER A 102 -8.96 -15.26 7.25
CA SER A 102 -9.94 -14.21 6.96
C SER A 102 -11.37 -14.61 7.31
N SER A 103 -11.62 -15.89 7.59
CA SER A 103 -12.92 -16.38 8.02
C SER A 103 -13.22 -15.91 9.43
N ALA A 104 -14.13 -14.96 9.56
CA ALA A 104 -14.53 -14.44 10.84
C ALA A 104 -15.45 -15.44 11.58
N LEU A 105 -15.25 -15.56 12.89
CA LEU A 105 -16.18 -16.26 13.76
C LEU A 105 -17.38 -15.34 14.09
N PRO A 106 -18.55 -15.87 14.44
CA PRO A 106 -19.72 -15.05 14.79
C PRO A 106 -19.46 -13.99 15.88
N LYS A 107 -18.51 -14.29 16.78
CA LYS A 107 -18.14 -13.38 17.88
C LYS A 107 -17.21 -12.24 17.48
N ASN A 108 -16.50 -12.34 16.36
CA ASN A 108 -15.51 -11.35 15.90
C ASN A 108 -15.78 -10.82 14.49
N ALA A 109 -16.92 -11.20 13.90
CA ALA A 109 -17.26 -10.81 12.51
C ALA A 109 -17.36 -9.29 12.29
N THR A 110 -17.64 -8.54 13.35
CA THR A 110 -17.73 -7.07 13.30
C THR A 110 -16.43 -6.37 13.74
N ASP A 111 -15.41 -7.13 14.12
CA ASP A 111 -14.12 -6.54 14.51
C ASP A 111 -13.37 -6.02 13.30
N THR A 112 -13.11 -4.72 13.28
CA THR A 112 -12.31 -4.04 12.27
C THR A 112 -11.06 -3.38 12.85
N ARG A 113 -10.86 -3.44 14.18
CA ARG A 113 -9.82 -2.66 14.87
C ARG A 113 -8.83 -3.47 15.69
N LEU A 114 -9.24 -4.64 16.19
CA LEU A 114 -8.43 -5.45 17.11
C LEU A 114 -7.75 -6.62 16.41
N TYR A 115 -7.94 -6.75 15.08
CA TYR A 115 -7.29 -7.77 14.24
C TYR A 115 -7.55 -9.21 14.73
N LEU A 116 -8.77 -9.48 15.18
CA LEU A 116 -9.19 -10.82 15.65
C LEU A 116 -9.35 -11.85 14.51
N HIS A 117 -9.31 -11.40 13.27
CA HIS A 117 -9.18 -12.16 12.02
C HIS A 117 -8.46 -11.28 10.99
N TYR A 118 -8.02 -11.87 9.88
CA TYR A 118 -7.41 -11.07 8.82
C TYR A 118 -8.48 -10.33 8.01
N ASN A 119 -8.40 -9.01 7.98
CA ASN A 119 -9.33 -8.19 7.21
C ASN A 119 -9.01 -8.28 5.72
N VAL A 120 -9.94 -8.86 4.94
CA VAL A 120 -9.81 -8.90 3.47
C VAL A 120 -9.80 -7.48 2.91
N LYS A 121 -8.79 -7.17 2.12
CA LYS A 121 -8.64 -5.87 1.47
C LYS A 121 -8.53 -6.01 -0.03
N ARG A 122 -8.95 -4.97 -0.74
CA ARG A 122 -8.73 -4.89 -2.19
C ARG A 122 -7.27 -4.61 -2.49
N LEU A 123 -6.78 -5.18 -3.59
CA LEU A 123 -5.50 -4.77 -4.14
C LEU A 123 -5.59 -3.32 -4.67
N PRO A 124 -4.52 -2.52 -4.53
CA PRO A 124 -4.41 -1.26 -5.24
C PRO A 124 -4.63 -1.44 -6.75
N ALA A 125 -5.20 -0.44 -7.40
CA ALA A 125 -5.54 -0.49 -8.82
C ALA A 125 -4.35 -0.89 -9.70
N GLU A 126 -3.18 -0.34 -9.41
CA GLU A 126 -1.94 -0.59 -10.13
C GLU A 126 -1.47 -2.04 -9.93
N VAL A 127 -1.51 -2.52 -8.70
CA VAL A 127 -1.12 -3.91 -8.37
C VAL A 127 -2.08 -4.91 -8.98
N LEU A 128 -3.39 -4.57 -9.01
CA LEU A 128 -4.40 -5.42 -9.63
C LEU A 128 -4.19 -5.55 -11.14
N LEU A 129 -3.91 -4.42 -11.82
CA LEU A 129 -3.62 -4.43 -13.26
C LEU A 129 -2.36 -5.22 -13.59
N ASP A 130 -1.28 -4.97 -12.85
CA ASP A 130 -0.03 -5.72 -13.01
C ASP A 130 -0.21 -7.22 -12.73
N GLY A 131 -1.03 -7.57 -11.73
CA GLY A 131 -1.36 -8.96 -11.42
C GLY A 131 -2.17 -9.65 -12.53
N ILE A 132 -3.08 -8.93 -13.19
CA ILE A 132 -3.80 -9.43 -14.36
C ILE A 132 -2.84 -9.65 -15.54
N ASP A 133 -1.90 -8.71 -15.75
CA ASP A 133 -0.87 -8.85 -16.77
C ASP A 133 0.05 -10.06 -16.53
N ASP A 134 0.51 -10.21 -15.29
CA ASP A 134 1.34 -11.34 -14.90
C ASP A 134 0.58 -12.68 -15.06
N ALA A 135 -0.69 -12.72 -14.68
CA ALA A 135 -1.52 -13.93 -14.83
C ALA A 135 -1.79 -14.29 -16.29
N ALA A 136 -2.12 -13.29 -17.11
CA ALA A 136 -2.40 -13.48 -18.53
C ALA A 136 -1.13 -13.66 -19.38
N GLY A 137 0.05 -13.27 -18.88
CA GLY A 137 1.28 -13.21 -19.67
C GLY A 137 1.25 -12.09 -20.71
N THR A 138 0.56 -11.00 -20.41
CA THR A 138 0.40 -9.83 -21.28
C THR A 138 1.11 -8.59 -20.69
N GLN A 139 1.07 -7.50 -21.43
CA GLN A 139 1.62 -6.22 -20.96
C GLN A 139 0.67 -5.08 -21.33
N GLU A 140 0.34 -4.23 -20.36
CA GLU A 140 -0.38 -3.00 -20.65
C GLU A 140 0.56 -1.98 -21.30
N ARG A 141 -0.02 -1.09 -22.10
CA ARG A 141 0.71 -0.02 -22.78
C ARG A 141 0.28 1.33 -22.24
N PHE A 142 1.26 2.08 -21.74
CA PHE A 142 1.05 3.45 -21.33
C PHE A 142 1.77 4.39 -22.28
N ALA A 143 1.12 5.46 -22.71
CA ALA A 143 1.72 6.42 -23.63
C ALA A 143 2.91 7.14 -22.95
N GLY A 144 4.01 7.29 -23.67
CA GLY A 144 5.17 8.04 -23.18
C GLY A 144 6.15 7.27 -22.29
N VAL A 145 5.92 5.98 -22.03
CA VAL A 145 6.86 5.11 -21.30
C VAL A 145 7.16 3.83 -22.09
N PRO A 146 8.28 3.16 -21.81
CA PRO A 146 8.64 1.92 -22.50
C PRO A 146 7.59 0.82 -22.34
N LEU A 147 7.47 -0.05 -23.35
CA LEU A 147 6.65 -1.25 -23.26
C LEU A 147 7.14 -2.13 -22.11
N GLY A 148 6.22 -2.70 -21.35
CA GLY A 148 6.52 -3.51 -20.16
C GLY A 148 6.69 -2.69 -18.88
N THR A 149 6.51 -1.36 -18.95
CA THR A 149 6.42 -0.56 -17.72
C THR A 149 5.21 -1.00 -16.92
N ARG A 150 5.43 -1.41 -15.67
CA ARG A 150 4.37 -1.83 -14.76
C ARG A 150 3.54 -0.63 -14.30
N ALA A 151 2.25 -0.83 -14.07
CA ALA A 151 1.37 0.24 -13.59
C ALA A 151 1.83 0.82 -12.24
N ILE A 152 2.36 -0.03 -11.35
CA ILE A 152 2.91 0.41 -10.05
C ILE A 152 4.17 1.30 -10.19
N SER A 153 4.85 1.26 -11.34
CA SER A 153 6.07 2.01 -11.59
C SER A 153 5.84 3.29 -12.39
N LEU A 154 4.59 3.64 -12.68
CA LEU A 154 4.27 4.89 -13.36
C LEU A 154 4.68 6.09 -12.50
N PRO A 155 5.32 7.11 -13.09
CA PRO A 155 5.86 8.25 -12.34
C PRO A 155 4.78 9.12 -11.69
N ASP A 156 3.59 9.17 -12.28
CA ASP A 156 2.45 9.95 -11.80
C ASP A 156 1.10 9.32 -12.20
N SER A 157 0.00 10.00 -11.91
CA SER A 157 -1.37 9.58 -12.21
C SER A 157 -1.91 10.09 -13.55
N ASN A 158 -1.12 10.85 -14.33
CA ASN A 158 -1.59 11.49 -15.57
C ASN A 158 -1.67 10.53 -16.78
N PHE A 159 -1.26 9.28 -16.60
CA PHE A 159 -1.40 8.27 -17.66
C PHE A 159 -2.86 7.85 -17.80
N ALA A 160 -3.44 8.05 -18.97
CA ALA A 160 -4.82 7.68 -19.24
C ALA A 160 -5.00 6.17 -19.09
N SER A 161 -5.86 5.76 -18.19
CA SER A 161 -6.24 4.35 -17.99
C SER A 161 -7.61 4.27 -17.31
N TYR A 162 -8.62 3.95 -18.09
CA TYR A 162 -9.97 3.77 -17.56
C TYR A 162 -10.03 2.67 -16.49
N PHE A 163 -9.24 1.61 -16.63
CA PHE A 163 -9.13 0.55 -15.64
C PHE A 163 -8.64 1.09 -14.29
N LEU A 164 -7.51 1.79 -14.30
CA LEU A 164 -6.92 2.33 -13.07
C LEU A 164 -7.85 3.35 -12.39
N ASP A 165 -8.49 4.22 -13.17
CA ASP A 165 -9.41 5.24 -12.65
C ASP A 165 -10.65 4.60 -12.03
N THR A 166 -11.24 3.62 -12.71
CA THR A 166 -12.42 2.90 -12.24
C THR A 166 -12.14 2.04 -11.02
N THR A 167 -10.93 1.51 -10.90
CA THR A 167 -10.51 0.66 -9.78
C THR A 167 -9.92 1.42 -8.60
N GLY A 168 -9.91 2.75 -8.64
CA GLY A 168 -9.62 3.60 -7.48
C GLY A 168 -8.18 4.09 -7.37
N ARG A 169 -7.48 4.28 -8.50
CA ARG A 169 -6.19 4.97 -8.54
C ARG A 169 -6.34 6.40 -7.99
N PRO A 170 -5.47 6.84 -7.05
CA PRO A 170 -5.52 8.20 -6.55
C PRO A 170 -5.10 9.20 -7.62
N GLN A 171 -5.73 10.36 -7.65
CA GLN A 171 -5.38 11.45 -8.58
C GLN A 171 -4.07 12.15 -8.18
N ARG A 172 -3.58 11.95 -6.97
CA ARG A 172 -2.36 12.56 -6.40
C ARG A 172 -2.37 14.09 -6.45
N VAL A 173 -3.53 14.68 -6.24
CA VAL A 173 -3.69 16.14 -6.10
C VAL A 173 -3.07 16.61 -4.79
N ILE A 174 -3.16 15.78 -3.76
CA ILE A 174 -2.54 16.00 -2.45
C ILE A 174 -1.64 14.82 -2.07
N ALA A 175 -0.73 15.05 -1.11
CA ALA A 175 0.19 14.02 -0.66
C ALA A 175 -0.44 12.99 0.30
N CYS A 176 -1.75 13.06 0.55
CA CYS A 176 -2.46 12.17 1.45
C CYS A 176 -2.84 10.85 0.77
N GLU A 177 -2.62 9.73 1.44
CA GLU A 177 -3.10 8.41 1.00
C GLU A 177 -4.65 8.32 1.01
N CYS A 178 -5.32 9.27 1.67
CA CYS A 178 -6.79 9.36 1.73
C CYS A 178 -7.47 9.55 0.35
N GLU A 179 -6.73 9.94 -0.69
CA GLU A 179 -7.26 9.98 -2.06
C GLU A 179 -7.52 8.60 -2.66
N ARG A 180 -6.89 7.55 -2.14
CA ARG A 180 -7.08 6.20 -2.64
C ARG A 180 -8.43 5.66 -2.18
N THR A 181 -9.28 5.35 -3.13
CA THR A 181 -10.59 4.77 -2.84
C THR A 181 -10.49 3.24 -2.78
N SER A 182 -10.68 2.69 -1.59
CA SER A 182 -10.77 1.24 -1.35
C SER A 182 -12.23 0.73 -1.38
N THR A 183 -13.21 1.64 -1.40
CA THR A 183 -14.63 1.27 -1.40
C THR A 183 -14.98 0.50 -2.67
N PRO A 184 -15.61 -0.67 -2.58
CA PRO A 184 -16.11 -1.40 -3.72
C PRO A 184 -17.12 -0.54 -4.50
N ASN A 185 -16.98 -0.53 -5.84
CA ASN A 185 -17.95 0.12 -6.71
C ASN A 185 -18.38 -0.85 -7.82
N LEU A 186 -19.62 -0.70 -8.26
CA LEU A 186 -20.20 -1.56 -9.30
C LEU A 186 -19.46 -1.46 -10.63
N ALA A 187 -18.97 -0.28 -10.99
CA ALA A 187 -18.24 -0.07 -12.24
C ALA A 187 -16.95 -0.91 -12.28
N ALA A 188 -16.21 -0.97 -11.17
CA ALA A 188 -15.00 -1.80 -11.06
C ALA A 188 -15.34 -3.29 -11.21
N VAL A 189 -16.41 -3.76 -10.59
CA VAL A 189 -16.86 -5.17 -10.70
C VAL A 189 -17.25 -5.50 -12.13
N LEU A 190 -18.05 -4.66 -12.77
CA LEU A 190 -18.46 -4.85 -14.16
C LEU A 190 -17.27 -4.81 -15.12
N HIS A 191 -16.30 -3.93 -14.85
CA HIS A 191 -15.10 -3.82 -15.66
C HIS A 191 -14.19 -5.06 -15.52
N LEU A 192 -14.10 -5.66 -14.34
CA LEU A 192 -13.38 -6.92 -14.15
C LEU A 192 -14.08 -8.10 -14.84
N LEU A 193 -15.41 -8.11 -14.89
CA LEU A 193 -16.17 -9.20 -15.52
C LEU A 193 -16.20 -9.08 -17.06
N ASN A 194 -16.44 -7.88 -17.59
CA ASN A 194 -16.71 -7.66 -19.00
C ASN A 194 -15.93 -6.49 -19.62
N GLY A 195 -14.99 -5.87 -18.87
CA GLY A 195 -14.24 -4.71 -19.38
C GLY A 195 -13.30 -5.06 -20.52
N ASP A 196 -13.12 -4.12 -21.41
CA ASP A 196 -12.29 -4.23 -22.61
C ASP A 196 -10.83 -4.59 -22.29
N VAL A 197 -10.28 -4.10 -21.19
CA VAL A 197 -8.91 -4.40 -20.74
C VAL A 197 -8.76 -5.89 -20.45
N VAL A 198 -9.67 -6.46 -19.66
CA VAL A 198 -9.63 -7.89 -19.31
C VAL A 198 -9.90 -8.75 -20.55
N GLN A 199 -10.92 -8.39 -21.35
CA GLN A 199 -11.26 -9.13 -22.56
C GLN A 199 -10.11 -9.14 -23.58
N ARG A 200 -9.46 -8.00 -23.82
CA ARG A 200 -8.30 -7.94 -24.71
C ARG A 200 -7.18 -8.88 -24.25
N LYS A 201 -6.88 -8.90 -22.94
CA LYS A 201 -5.84 -9.77 -22.37
C LYS A 201 -6.19 -11.24 -22.48
N LEU A 202 -7.44 -11.61 -22.26
CA LEU A 202 -7.92 -12.99 -22.41
C LEU A 202 -7.96 -13.47 -23.88
N THR A 203 -8.18 -12.57 -24.83
CA THR A 203 -8.26 -12.90 -26.26
C THR A 203 -6.95 -12.67 -27.02
N ASP A 204 -5.92 -12.18 -26.36
CA ASP A 204 -4.60 -11.99 -26.98
C ASP A 204 -4.03 -13.36 -27.41
N LYS A 205 -3.61 -13.44 -28.68
CA LYS A 205 -3.07 -14.68 -29.26
C LYS A 205 -1.75 -15.12 -28.59
N ASN A 206 -1.07 -14.21 -27.93
CA ASN A 206 0.20 -14.47 -27.26
C ASN A 206 0.04 -14.60 -25.75
N ASN A 207 -1.19 -14.65 -25.23
CA ASN A 207 -1.40 -14.80 -23.80
C ASN A 207 -1.02 -16.22 -23.33
N ARG A 208 -0.87 -16.38 -22.01
CA ARG A 208 -0.50 -17.65 -21.40
C ARG A 208 -1.50 -18.78 -21.70
N ILE A 209 -2.80 -18.47 -21.76
CA ILE A 209 -3.87 -19.44 -22.07
C ILE A 209 -3.72 -19.97 -23.50
N ALA A 210 -3.49 -19.07 -24.48
CA ALA A 210 -3.23 -19.47 -25.87
C ALA A 210 -1.97 -20.35 -25.96
N GLY A 211 -0.95 -20.06 -25.18
CA GLY A 211 0.25 -20.89 -25.07
C GLY A 211 -0.06 -22.29 -24.54
N PHE A 212 -0.87 -22.42 -23.51
CA PHE A 212 -1.28 -23.73 -22.95
C PHE A 212 -2.10 -24.55 -23.99
N ILE A 213 -3.01 -23.91 -24.71
CA ILE A 213 -3.78 -24.54 -25.74
C ILE A 213 -2.88 -25.05 -26.88
N THR A 214 -1.96 -24.20 -27.35
CA THR A 214 -1.02 -24.52 -28.42
C THR A 214 -0.11 -25.70 -28.04
N ASN A 215 0.38 -25.70 -26.81
CA ASN A 215 1.26 -26.75 -26.29
C ASN A 215 0.52 -28.00 -25.82
N LYS A 216 -0.82 -28.03 -25.91
CA LYS A 216 -1.68 -29.10 -25.40
C LYS A 216 -1.40 -29.43 -23.92
N THR A 217 -1.13 -28.45 -23.14
CA THR A 217 -0.90 -28.60 -21.70
C THR A 217 -2.17 -29.11 -21.02
N SER A 218 -2.05 -30.06 -20.11
CA SER A 218 -3.21 -30.54 -19.34
C SER A 218 -3.78 -29.43 -18.46
N VAL A 219 -5.07 -29.50 -18.12
CA VAL A 219 -5.70 -28.51 -17.22
C VAL A 219 -5.03 -28.52 -15.85
N GLU A 220 -4.67 -29.70 -15.35
CA GLU A 220 -4.00 -29.89 -14.06
C GLU A 220 -2.62 -29.20 -14.04
N ASP A 221 -1.85 -29.29 -15.13
CA ASP A 221 -0.52 -28.67 -15.25
C ASP A 221 -0.63 -27.17 -15.52
N ALA A 222 -1.70 -26.71 -16.16
CA ALA A 222 -1.94 -25.28 -16.39
C ALA A 222 -2.36 -24.51 -15.11
N ILE A 223 -2.91 -25.22 -14.11
CA ILE A 223 -3.34 -24.65 -12.82
C ILE A 223 -2.18 -24.61 -11.81
N ARG A 224 -1.15 -25.43 -11.97
CA ARG A 224 0.06 -25.45 -11.12
C ARG A 224 1.02 -24.33 -11.48
#